data_7a80e0eb9be7baf39930650dcbbd9a07
#
_entry.id   7a80e0eb9be7baf39930650dcbbd9a07
#
_cell.length_a   1.000
_cell.length_b   1.000
_cell.length_c   1.000
_cell.angle_alpha   90.00
_cell.angle_beta   90.00
_cell.angle_gamma   90.00
#
_symmetry.space_group_name_H-M   'P 1'
#
loop_
_entity.id
_entity.type
_entity.pdbx_description
1 polymer ?
#
loop_
_entity_poly.entity_id
_entity_poly.type
_entity_poly.pdbx_seq_one_letter_code
_entity_poly.pdbx_strand_id
1 'polypeptide(L)'
;MAKKITSIEDAKKLLKTNAPSNKAGALDWLNTRLADHSKPIEAPPVIIDIQGKTILTKGNYCTISGKPKAGKSAYIAGIIAGAITGKNMLGINTRIDQGKNIVHLDTEQGEYEYYQHINQVKQIAGISTIPGNLLSYRLRGIKAEQIRQALTSIAEDKKTGLIIIDGLLDTIIDFNDLHECRMITDILRDTTERNKIGIVCIIHQSKSTNYTIGHLGSFADRFSQSVIEVVKGEKEPVSTMQPVLLRSAPGFEPIHIQYHLNNQCWQLHESTPNEHKSNGLDITNADIDKLMEFLFNNAPYVIYKAIEDAAKSQLFMSSKKVSTLVKQLIEDKLIYKEGNNYFKSETPF
;
A
#
# COMPACT_ATOMS: atom_id res chain seq x y z
N MET A 1 16.93 21.91 -36.23
CA MET A 1 16.27 23.22 -36.00
C MET A 1 14.78 22.97 -35.82
N ALA A 2 14.26 23.08 -34.58
CA ALA A 2 12.84 22.96 -34.34
C ALA A 2 12.09 24.19 -34.84
N LYS A 3 11.10 24.02 -35.73
CA LYS A 3 10.24 25.10 -36.22
C LYS A 3 9.41 25.64 -35.06
N LYS A 4 9.59 26.91 -34.75
CA LYS A 4 8.79 27.64 -33.75
C LYS A 4 7.35 27.74 -34.25
N ILE A 5 6.38 27.26 -33.50
CA ILE A 5 4.95 27.42 -33.76
C ILE A 5 4.58 28.85 -33.41
N THR A 6 4.18 29.66 -34.41
CA THR A 6 3.90 31.08 -34.21
C THR A 6 2.41 31.46 -34.42
N SER A 7 1.57 30.52 -34.86
CA SER A 7 0.14 30.73 -35.01
C SER A 7 -0.72 29.50 -34.77
N ILE A 8 -2.02 29.71 -34.50
CA ILE A 8 -3.03 28.64 -34.37
C ILE A 8 -3.15 27.82 -35.68
N GLU A 9 -2.88 28.43 -36.82
CA GLU A 9 -2.88 27.75 -38.11
C GLU A 9 -1.68 26.80 -38.26
N ASP A 10 -0.50 27.19 -37.77
CA ASP A 10 0.68 26.31 -37.75
C ASP A 10 0.49 25.10 -36.82
N ALA A 11 -0.17 25.30 -35.69
CA ALA A 11 -0.54 24.21 -34.79
C ALA A 11 -1.57 23.26 -35.44
N LYS A 12 -2.58 23.79 -36.13
CA LYS A 12 -3.56 22.97 -36.87
C LYS A 12 -2.92 22.20 -38.03
N LYS A 13 -1.90 22.78 -38.69
CA LYS A 13 -1.17 22.14 -39.79
C LYS A 13 -0.28 21.02 -39.27
N LEU A 14 0.39 21.20 -38.09
CA LEU A 14 1.17 20.16 -37.44
C LEU A 14 0.29 19.01 -36.93
N LEU A 15 -0.87 19.30 -36.37
CA LEU A 15 -1.85 18.30 -35.94
C LEU A 15 -2.41 17.49 -37.10
N LYS A 16 -2.57 18.11 -38.29
CA LYS A 16 -2.98 17.40 -39.52
C LYS A 16 -1.89 16.53 -40.12
N THR A 17 -0.60 16.88 -39.94
CA THR A 17 0.53 16.08 -40.47
C THR A 17 0.90 14.93 -39.57
N ASN A 18 0.55 14.96 -38.28
CA ASN A 18 0.81 13.89 -37.31
C ASN A 18 -0.42 12.99 -37.03
N ALA A 19 -1.57 13.26 -37.60
CA ALA A 19 -2.69 12.33 -37.58
C ALA A 19 -2.37 11.17 -38.56
N PRO A 20 -2.47 9.90 -38.12
CA PRO A 20 -2.33 8.78 -39.06
C PRO A 20 -3.36 8.95 -40.17
N SER A 21 -2.87 9.05 -41.39
CA SER A 21 -3.68 9.32 -42.61
C SER A 21 -4.59 8.13 -42.99
N ASN A 22 -4.75 7.13 -42.15
CA ASN A 22 -5.51 5.93 -42.44
C ASN A 22 -6.50 5.62 -41.29
N LYS A 23 -7.74 6.11 -41.44
CA LYS A 23 -8.86 5.76 -40.55
C LYS A 23 -9.05 4.24 -40.43
N ALA A 24 -8.71 3.46 -41.45
CA ALA A 24 -8.74 2.00 -41.44
C ALA A 24 -7.72 1.44 -40.43
N GLY A 25 -6.46 1.88 -40.44
CA GLY A 25 -5.44 1.42 -39.52
C GLY A 25 -5.70 1.79 -38.04
N ALA A 26 -6.41 2.90 -37.79
CA ALA A 26 -6.81 3.27 -36.42
C ALA A 26 -7.91 2.36 -35.85
N LEU A 27 -8.78 1.81 -36.71
CA LEU A 27 -9.83 0.85 -36.32
C LEU A 27 -9.28 -0.57 -36.16
N ASP A 28 -8.26 -0.94 -36.92
CA ASP A 28 -7.68 -2.29 -36.88
C ASP A 28 -7.10 -2.64 -35.50
N TRP A 29 -6.30 -1.74 -34.91
CA TRP A 29 -5.78 -2.00 -33.56
C TRP A 29 -6.89 -1.98 -32.49
N LEU A 30 -7.93 -1.14 -32.66
CA LEU A 30 -9.06 -1.09 -31.74
C LEU A 30 -9.87 -2.39 -31.79
N ASN A 31 -10.06 -2.97 -32.99
CA ASN A 31 -10.74 -4.25 -33.15
C ASN A 31 -10.01 -5.40 -32.44
N THR A 32 -8.66 -5.34 -32.31
CA THR A 32 -7.92 -6.32 -31.52
C THR A 32 -8.20 -6.24 -30.01
N ARG A 33 -8.82 -5.16 -29.56
CA ARG A 33 -9.20 -4.90 -28.15
C ARG A 33 -10.70 -5.03 -27.90
N LEU A 34 -11.48 -5.39 -28.93
CA LEU A 34 -12.91 -5.64 -28.78
C LEU A 34 -13.14 -6.81 -27.83
N ALA A 35 -13.87 -6.55 -26.75
CA ALA A 35 -14.19 -7.61 -25.79
C ALA A 35 -15.22 -8.59 -26.38
N ASP A 36 -14.92 -9.86 -26.31
CA ASP A 36 -15.85 -10.94 -26.67
C ASP A 36 -16.66 -11.34 -25.40
N HIS A 37 -17.85 -10.78 -25.28
CA HIS A 37 -18.73 -11.03 -24.13
C HIS A 37 -19.36 -12.45 -24.15
N SER A 38 -19.16 -13.22 -25.21
CA SER A 38 -19.67 -14.61 -25.29
C SER A 38 -18.82 -15.61 -24.51
N LYS A 39 -17.59 -15.20 -24.13
CA LYS A 39 -16.64 -16.07 -23.42
C LYS A 39 -16.44 -15.57 -21.99
N PRO A 40 -16.54 -16.46 -20.98
CA PRO A 40 -16.16 -16.09 -19.63
C PRO A 40 -14.65 -15.78 -19.58
N ILE A 41 -14.28 -14.71 -18.88
CA ILE A 41 -12.89 -14.38 -18.62
C ILE A 41 -12.52 -14.95 -17.25
N GLU A 42 -11.53 -15.83 -17.21
CA GLU A 42 -11.01 -16.38 -15.96
C GLU A 42 -10.33 -15.27 -15.12
N ALA A 43 -10.53 -15.34 -13.81
CA ALA A 43 -9.84 -14.44 -12.90
C ALA A 43 -8.32 -14.67 -12.98
N PRO A 44 -7.51 -13.60 -13.04
CA PRO A 44 -6.07 -13.76 -13.10
C PRO A 44 -5.54 -14.39 -11.81
N PRO A 45 -4.51 -15.27 -11.90
CA PRO A 45 -3.92 -15.91 -10.73
C PRO A 45 -3.44 -14.91 -9.70
N VAL A 46 -3.74 -15.19 -8.43
CA VAL A 46 -3.34 -14.36 -7.29
C VAL A 46 -1.87 -14.61 -6.97
N ILE A 47 -1.08 -13.53 -6.91
CA ILE A 47 0.33 -13.53 -6.50
C ILE A 47 0.45 -13.24 -5.01
N ILE A 48 -0.25 -12.21 -4.52
CA ILE A 48 -0.23 -11.84 -3.10
C ILE A 48 -1.66 -11.79 -2.58
N ASP A 49 -1.89 -12.45 -1.47
CA ASP A 49 -3.09 -12.29 -0.65
C ASP A 49 -2.74 -12.11 0.83
N ILE A 50 -3.63 -11.44 1.55
CA ILE A 50 -3.58 -11.23 2.99
C ILE A 50 -4.93 -11.67 3.55
N GLN A 51 -4.96 -12.62 4.47
CA GLN A 51 -6.20 -13.15 5.06
C GLN A 51 -7.24 -13.58 4.01
N GLY A 52 -6.77 -14.15 2.88
CA GLY A 52 -7.60 -14.52 1.75
C GLY A 52 -8.14 -13.36 0.91
N LYS A 53 -7.74 -12.11 1.19
CA LYS A 53 -8.09 -10.93 0.39
C LYS A 53 -7.02 -10.69 -0.65
N THR A 54 -7.42 -10.62 -1.92
CA THR A 54 -6.51 -10.42 -3.05
C THR A 54 -5.87 -9.03 -3.01
N ILE A 55 -4.54 -9.01 -2.99
CA ILE A 55 -3.72 -7.80 -3.00
C ILE A 55 -3.11 -7.58 -4.38
N LEU A 56 -2.54 -8.64 -4.97
CA LEU A 56 -1.86 -8.56 -6.27
C LEU A 56 -2.16 -9.81 -7.08
N THR A 57 -2.57 -9.61 -8.33
CA THR A 57 -2.73 -10.66 -9.32
C THR A 57 -1.74 -10.49 -10.48
N LYS A 58 -1.55 -11.53 -11.27
CA LYS A 58 -0.82 -11.41 -12.54
C LYS A 58 -1.46 -10.33 -13.43
N GLY A 59 -0.63 -9.57 -14.12
CA GLY A 59 -1.06 -8.48 -15.00
C GLY A 59 -1.31 -7.15 -14.27
N ASN A 60 -0.98 -7.05 -12.98
CA ASN A 60 -1.21 -5.87 -12.18
C ASN A 60 0.02 -5.46 -11.36
N TYR A 61 -0.02 -4.25 -10.80
CA TYR A 61 0.92 -3.83 -9.76
C TYR A 61 0.17 -3.34 -8.52
N CYS A 62 0.83 -3.40 -7.38
CA CYS A 62 0.35 -2.82 -6.12
C CYS A 62 1.39 -1.86 -5.54
N THR A 63 0.92 -0.94 -4.69
CA THR A 63 1.74 0.05 -4.01
C THR A 63 1.75 -0.21 -2.51
N ILE A 64 2.94 -0.24 -1.91
CA ILE A 64 3.15 -0.22 -0.47
C ILE A 64 3.73 1.15 -0.12
N SER A 65 3.00 1.92 0.66
CA SER A 65 3.40 3.26 1.08
C SER A 65 3.68 3.32 2.58
N GLY A 66 4.37 4.35 3.01
CA GLY A 66 4.61 4.61 4.42
C GLY A 66 5.75 5.58 4.65
N LYS A 67 5.78 6.19 5.83
CA LYS A 67 6.84 7.13 6.22
C LYS A 67 8.21 6.44 6.25
N PRO A 68 9.31 7.20 6.12
CA PRO A 68 10.64 6.64 6.34
C PRO A 68 10.73 5.93 7.70
N LYS A 69 11.39 4.78 7.75
CA LYS A 69 11.57 3.95 8.97
C LYS A 69 10.27 3.38 9.55
N ALA A 70 9.20 3.27 8.77
CA ALA A 70 7.94 2.65 9.19
C ALA A 70 7.98 1.10 9.21
N GLY A 71 9.04 0.47 8.71
CA GLY A 71 9.17 -0.99 8.66
C GLY A 71 8.81 -1.61 7.30
N LYS A 72 8.68 -0.81 6.22
CA LYS A 72 8.36 -1.32 4.87
C LYS A 72 9.29 -2.46 4.43
N SER A 73 10.60 -2.32 4.64
CA SER A 73 11.59 -3.35 4.26
C SER A 73 11.37 -4.70 4.96
N ALA A 74 10.81 -4.71 6.16
CA ALA A 74 10.45 -5.97 6.83
C ALA A 74 9.33 -6.72 6.10
N TYR A 75 8.30 -5.98 5.64
CA TYR A 75 7.22 -6.58 4.85
C TYR A 75 7.70 -7.00 3.46
N ILE A 76 8.63 -6.26 2.84
CA ILE A 76 9.29 -6.68 1.59
C ILE A 76 10.02 -8.01 1.81
N ALA A 77 10.79 -8.12 2.90
CA ALA A 77 11.46 -9.37 3.26
C ALA A 77 10.46 -10.53 3.47
N GLY A 78 9.30 -10.25 4.08
CA GLY A 78 8.20 -11.21 4.21
C GLY A 78 7.62 -11.66 2.86
N ILE A 79 7.38 -10.72 1.93
CA ILE A 79 6.90 -11.01 0.57
C ILE A 79 7.91 -11.89 -0.19
N ILE A 80 9.20 -11.53 -0.15
CA ILE A 80 10.28 -12.31 -0.78
C ILE A 80 10.38 -13.71 -0.15
N ALA A 81 10.39 -13.79 1.18
CA ALA A 81 10.44 -15.06 1.90
C ALA A 81 9.25 -15.96 1.59
N GLY A 82 8.05 -15.38 1.50
CA GLY A 82 6.83 -16.07 1.07
C GLY A 82 6.93 -16.59 -0.36
N ALA A 83 7.45 -15.80 -1.29
CA ALA A 83 7.64 -16.19 -2.68
C ALA A 83 8.70 -17.31 -2.85
N ILE A 84 9.74 -17.32 -2.01
CA ILE A 84 10.77 -18.36 -1.99
C ILE A 84 10.21 -19.68 -1.46
N THR A 85 9.43 -19.62 -0.37
CA THR A 85 9.03 -20.80 0.40
C THR A 85 7.65 -21.33 0.04
N GLY A 86 6.81 -20.51 -0.62
CA GLY A 86 5.40 -20.79 -0.84
C GLY A 86 4.54 -20.80 0.43
N LYS A 87 5.08 -20.32 1.57
CA LYS A 87 4.41 -20.29 2.87
C LYS A 87 3.93 -18.88 3.24
N ASN A 88 3.00 -18.81 4.18
CA ASN A 88 2.64 -17.54 4.82
C ASN A 88 3.82 -17.00 5.62
N MET A 89 4.26 -15.79 5.30
CA MET A 89 5.33 -15.10 6.01
C MET A 89 4.84 -13.74 6.47
N LEU A 90 4.95 -13.48 7.76
CA LEU A 90 4.49 -12.23 8.40
C LEU A 90 3.02 -11.89 8.07
N GLY A 91 2.15 -12.89 7.97
CA GLY A 91 0.73 -12.71 7.64
C GLY A 91 0.42 -12.56 6.14
N ILE A 92 1.43 -12.61 5.28
CA ILE A 92 1.33 -12.43 3.84
C ILE A 92 1.53 -13.77 3.12
N ASN A 93 0.63 -14.11 2.21
CA ASN A 93 0.81 -15.23 1.29
C ASN A 93 1.33 -14.68 -0.04
N THR A 94 2.49 -15.17 -0.48
CA THR A 94 3.05 -14.84 -1.79
C THR A 94 3.28 -16.11 -2.60
N ARG A 95 2.74 -16.15 -3.82
CA ARG A 95 2.82 -17.31 -4.72
C ARG A 95 3.31 -16.87 -6.07
N ILE A 96 4.31 -17.55 -6.58
CA ILE A 96 4.79 -17.42 -7.96
C ILE A 96 4.75 -18.79 -8.63
N ASP A 97 4.68 -18.83 -9.96
CA ASP A 97 4.73 -20.07 -10.69
C ASP A 97 6.07 -20.78 -10.49
N GLN A 98 6.05 -22.09 -10.51
CA GLN A 98 7.27 -22.89 -10.42
C GLN A 98 8.26 -22.52 -11.55
N GLY A 99 9.52 -22.38 -11.21
CA GLY A 99 10.60 -22.03 -12.16
C GLY A 99 10.64 -20.54 -12.54
N LYS A 100 9.80 -19.69 -11.97
CA LYS A 100 9.86 -18.25 -12.14
C LYS A 100 10.78 -17.59 -11.12
N ASN A 101 11.34 -16.47 -11.55
CA ASN A 101 12.23 -15.62 -10.75
C ASN A 101 11.43 -14.57 -9.97
N ILE A 102 11.95 -14.27 -8.77
CA ILE A 102 11.63 -13.11 -7.96
C ILE A 102 12.72 -12.11 -8.23
N VAL A 103 12.39 -10.91 -8.68
CA VAL A 103 13.36 -9.85 -8.93
C VAL A 103 13.16 -8.72 -7.91
N HIS A 104 14.20 -8.41 -7.17
CA HIS A 104 14.21 -7.31 -6.21
C HIS A 104 15.17 -6.21 -6.69
N LEU A 105 14.64 -5.02 -6.91
CA LEU A 105 15.35 -3.82 -7.34
C LEU A 105 15.40 -2.85 -6.15
N ASP A 106 16.52 -2.80 -5.45
CA ASP A 106 16.75 -1.90 -4.32
C ASP A 106 17.50 -0.66 -4.80
N THR A 107 16.86 0.49 -4.76
CA THR A 107 17.44 1.76 -5.22
C THR A 107 17.91 2.66 -4.08
N GLU A 108 17.55 2.33 -2.81
CA GLU A 108 17.75 3.22 -1.68
C GLU A 108 18.92 2.81 -0.79
N GLN A 109 19.12 1.50 -0.56
CA GLN A 109 20.00 1.03 0.52
C GLN A 109 21.47 1.04 0.13
N GLY A 110 22.32 1.35 1.12
CA GLY A 110 23.74 1.12 1.05
C GLY A 110 24.09 -0.37 1.06
N GLU A 111 25.36 -0.71 0.86
CA GLU A 111 25.80 -2.10 0.74
C GLU A 111 25.53 -2.92 2.01
N TYR A 112 25.79 -2.34 3.16
CA TYR A 112 25.60 -3.00 4.44
C TYR A 112 24.12 -3.19 4.78
N GLU A 113 23.30 -2.18 4.63
CA GLU A 113 21.86 -2.22 4.87
C GLU A 113 21.16 -3.21 3.93
N TYR A 114 21.56 -3.23 2.66
CA TYR A 114 21.10 -4.20 1.69
C TYR A 114 21.48 -5.64 2.10
N TYR A 115 22.72 -5.86 2.55
CA TYR A 115 23.15 -7.17 3.07
C TYR A 115 22.31 -7.59 4.29
N GLN A 116 22.04 -6.67 5.21
CA GLN A 116 21.17 -6.94 6.36
C GLN A 116 19.74 -7.29 5.93
N HIS A 117 19.21 -6.60 4.92
CA HIS A 117 17.89 -6.91 4.37
C HIS A 117 17.82 -8.34 3.80
N ILE A 118 18.83 -8.76 3.04
CA ILE A 118 18.91 -10.14 2.52
C ILE A 118 19.07 -11.17 3.66
N ASN A 119 19.78 -10.84 4.73
CA ASN A 119 19.84 -11.71 5.92
C ASN A 119 18.48 -11.82 6.60
N GLN A 120 17.71 -10.75 6.67
CA GLN A 120 16.33 -10.81 7.18
C GLN A 120 15.43 -11.69 6.31
N VAL A 121 15.55 -11.64 4.99
CA VAL A 121 14.85 -12.57 4.09
C VAL A 121 15.17 -14.02 4.46
N LYS A 122 16.46 -14.35 4.66
CA LYS A 122 16.87 -15.71 5.07
C LYS A 122 16.27 -16.13 6.41
N GLN A 123 16.31 -15.23 7.39
CA GLN A 123 15.78 -15.50 8.74
C GLN A 123 14.26 -15.74 8.72
N ILE A 124 13.50 -14.86 8.03
CA ILE A 124 12.05 -14.99 7.89
C ILE A 124 11.69 -16.26 7.13
N ALA A 125 12.42 -16.58 6.06
CA ALA A 125 12.21 -17.81 5.27
C ALA A 125 12.65 -19.08 5.98
N GLY A 126 13.47 -18.99 7.04
CA GLY A 126 14.06 -20.14 7.72
C GLY A 126 15.08 -20.90 6.85
N ILE A 127 15.84 -20.18 6.00
CA ILE A 127 16.83 -20.76 5.09
C ILE A 127 18.23 -20.22 5.36
N SER A 128 19.26 -21.03 5.11
CA SER A 128 20.67 -20.61 5.23
C SER A 128 21.21 -19.96 3.96
N THR A 129 20.70 -20.34 2.81
CA THR A 129 21.21 -19.91 1.49
C THR A 129 20.06 -19.39 0.63
N ILE A 130 20.28 -18.25 -0.02
CA ILE A 130 19.34 -17.69 -0.98
C ILE A 130 19.26 -18.59 -2.22
N PRO A 131 18.07 -19.00 -2.66
CA PRO A 131 17.92 -19.81 -3.87
C PRO A 131 18.20 -19.00 -5.14
N GLY A 132 18.65 -19.67 -6.19
CA GLY A 132 19.05 -19.02 -7.45
C GLY A 132 17.92 -18.34 -8.23
N ASN A 133 16.67 -18.52 -7.84
CA ASN A 133 15.53 -17.81 -8.44
C ASN A 133 15.22 -16.46 -7.78
N LEU A 134 15.92 -16.06 -6.70
CA LEU A 134 15.91 -14.68 -6.22
C LEU A 134 17.04 -13.90 -6.89
N LEU A 135 16.67 -12.97 -7.76
CA LEU A 135 17.58 -12.05 -8.43
C LEU A 135 17.42 -10.68 -7.75
N SER A 136 18.36 -10.34 -6.88
CA SER A 136 18.29 -9.09 -6.11
C SER A 136 19.42 -8.16 -6.55
N TYR A 137 19.06 -6.93 -6.94
CA TYR A 137 19.97 -5.94 -7.51
C TYR A 137 20.02 -4.69 -6.63
N ARG A 138 21.23 -4.27 -6.32
CA ARG A 138 21.49 -3.01 -5.62
C ARG A 138 21.72 -1.91 -6.67
N LEU A 139 20.76 -0.99 -6.78
CA LEU A 139 20.73 0.04 -7.81
C LEU A 139 20.93 1.47 -7.27
N ARG A 140 21.31 1.61 -5.99
CA ARG A 140 21.57 2.92 -5.41
C ARG A 140 22.62 3.69 -6.24
N GLY A 141 22.27 4.93 -6.63
CA GLY A 141 23.11 5.78 -7.44
C GLY A 141 23.06 5.52 -8.95
N ILE A 142 22.23 4.58 -9.40
CA ILE A 142 21.95 4.35 -10.82
C ILE A 142 20.97 5.40 -11.33
N LYS A 143 21.13 5.88 -12.56
CA LYS A 143 20.25 6.89 -13.16
C LYS A 143 18.85 6.34 -13.40
N ALA A 144 17.83 7.16 -13.20
CA ALA A 144 16.42 6.81 -13.38
C ALA A 144 16.13 6.14 -14.74
N GLU A 145 16.68 6.65 -15.83
CA GLU A 145 16.53 6.06 -17.16
C GLU A 145 17.06 4.62 -17.23
N GLN A 146 18.23 4.36 -16.65
CA GLN A 146 18.82 3.01 -16.62
C GLN A 146 17.98 2.05 -15.78
N ILE A 147 17.39 2.53 -14.66
CA ILE A 147 16.48 1.73 -13.85
C ILE A 147 15.22 1.37 -14.66
N ARG A 148 14.63 2.31 -15.41
CA ARG A 148 13.48 2.04 -16.28
C ARG A 148 13.80 1.05 -17.39
N GLN A 149 14.97 1.18 -18.03
CA GLN A 149 15.42 0.23 -19.05
C GLN A 149 15.60 -1.17 -18.46
N ALA A 150 16.25 -1.28 -17.29
CA ALA A 150 16.41 -2.54 -16.59
C ALA A 150 15.05 -3.16 -16.23
N LEU A 151 14.11 -2.36 -15.69
CA LEU A 151 12.76 -2.80 -15.35
C LEU A 151 12.05 -3.40 -16.57
N THR A 152 12.08 -2.71 -17.71
CA THR A 152 11.46 -3.20 -18.94
C THR A 152 12.07 -4.51 -19.41
N SER A 153 13.43 -4.58 -19.47
CA SER A 153 14.13 -5.79 -19.90
C SER A 153 13.89 -6.98 -18.99
N ILE A 154 13.87 -6.77 -17.66
CA ILE A 154 13.56 -7.80 -16.66
C ILE A 154 12.13 -8.28 -16.81
N ALA A 155 11.19 -7.37 -17.04
CA ALA A 155 9.78 -7.72 -17.19
C ALA A 155 9.52 -8.56 -18.46
N GLU A 156 10.30 -8.38 -19.52
CA GLU A 156 10.23 -9.14 -20.78
C GLU A 156 10.86 -10.53 -20.67
N ASP A 157 11.69 -10.79 -19.65
CA ASP A 157 12.22 -12.13 -19.42
C ASP A 157 11.09 -13.09 -19.01
N LYS A 158 10.87 -14.11 -19.82
CA LYS A 158 9.85 -15.14 -19.58
C LYS A 158 10.00 -15.87 -18.25
N LYS A 159 11.18 -15.83 -17.63
CA LYS A 159 11.42 -16.40 -16.29
C LYS A 159 10.94 -15.49 -15.17
N THR A 160 10.70 -14.20 -15.40
CA THR A 160 10.22 -13.27 -14.37
C THR A 160 8.78 -13.61 -13.95
N GLY A 161 8.52 -13.67 -12.64
CA GLY A 161 7.19 -13.92 -12.07
C GLY A 161 6.72 -12.76 -11.21
N LEU A 162 7.63 -12.18 -10.42
CA LEU A 162 7.36 -11.08 -9.51
C LEU A 162 8.54 -10.10 -9.53
N ILE A 163 8.24 -8.80 -9.64
CA ILE A 163 9.23 -7.72 -9.48
C ILE A 163 8.86 -6.91 -8.24
N ILE A 164 9.85 -6.57 -7.44
CA ILE A 164 9.70 -5.68 -6.28
C ILE A 164 10.63 -4.49 -6.52
N ILE A 165 10.09 -3.27 -6.54
CA ILE A 165 10.81 -2.02 -6.72
C ILE A 165 10.82 -1.30 -5.38
N ASP A 166 11.94 -1.39 -4.65
CA ASP A 166 12.13 -0.71 -3.37
C ASP A 166 12.76 0.66 -3.63
N GLY A 167 11.87 1.66 -3.79
CA GLY A 167 12.16 3.03 -4.14
C GLY A 167 11.67 3.43 -5.54
N LEU A 168 10.34 3.42 -5.76
CA LEU A 168 9.77 3.82 -7.06
C LEU A 168 10.14 5.27 -7.45
N LEU A 169 10.41 6.15 -6.47
CA LEU A 169 10.82 7.54 -6.71
C LEU A 169 12.10 7.64 -7.54
N ASP A 170 13.03 6.70 -7.39
CA ASP A 170 14.30 6.72 -8.10
C ASP A 170 14.20 6.32 -9.59
N THR A 171 13.00 5.92 -10.03
CA THR A 171 12.73 5.65 -11.45
C THR A 171 12.43 6.91 -12.27
N ILE A 172 12.33 8.08 -11.61
CA ILE A 172 12.06 9.39 -12.23
C ILE A 172 13.01 10.44 -11.69
N ILE A 173 13.11 11.58 -12.35
CA ILE A 173 13.97 12.71 -11.96
C ILE A 173 13.19 13.66 -11.06
N ASP A 174 11.96 14.00 -11.43
CA ASP A 174 11.08 14.90 -10.67
C ASP A 174 9.72 14.24 -10.41
N PHE A 175 9.45 13.94 -9.15
CA PHE A 175 8.18 13.35 -8.71
C PHE A 175 6.98 14.31 -8.79
N ASN A 176 7.19 15.57 -9.15
CA ASN A 176 6.15 16.55 -9.46
C ASN A 176 5.98 16.79 -10.98
N ASP A 177 6.85 16.23 -11.82
CA ASP A 177 6.66 16.28 -13.27
C ASP A 177 5.58 15.28 -13.69
N LEU A 178 4.45 15.81 -14.19
CA LEU A 178 3.30 15.00 -14.60
C LEU A 178 3.62 14.05 -15.75
N HIS A 179 4.53 14.43 -16.65
CA HIS A 179 4.90 13.59 -17.78
C HIS A 179 5.75 12.40 -17.32
N GLU A 180 6.74 12.62 -16.46
CA GLU A 180 7.55 11.54 -15.90
C GLU A 180 6.72 10.59 -15.04
N CYS A 181 5.84 11.13 -14.18
CA CYS A 181 4.91 10.33 -13.37
C CYS A 181 3.99 9.47 -14.24
N ARG A 182 3.47 10.04 -15.33
CA ARG A 182 2.63 9.31 -16.29
C ARG A 182 3.44 8.23 -17.00
N MET A 183 4.62 8.55 -17.48
CA MET A 183 5.50 7.63 -18.20
C MET A 183 5.81 6.38 -17.38
N ILE A 184 6.25 6.53 -16.11
CA ILE A 184 6.58 5.35 -15.29
C ILE A 184 5.32 4.52 -14.98
N THR A 185 4.19 5.15 -14.68
CA THR A 185 2.95 4.39 -14.42
C THR A 185 2.43 3.67 -15.66
N ASP A 186 2.61 4.22 -16.86
CA ASP A 186 2.28 3.54 -18.12
C ASP A 186 3.25 2.37 -18.38
N ILE A 187 4.55 2.50 -18.07
CA ILE A 187 5.51 1.39 -18.10
C ILE A 187 5.06 0.26 -17.16
N LEU A 188 4.70 0.56 -15.91
CA LEU A 188 4.24 -0.43 -14.95
C LEU A 188 3.00 -1.18 -15.44
N ARG A 189 2.02 -0.47 -15.98
CA ARG A 189 0.77 -1.04 -16.50
C ARG A 189 1.00 -1.90 -17.75
N ASP A 190 1.75 -1.37 -18.71
CA ASP A 190 2.03 -2.07 -19.95
C ASP A 190 2.87 -3.33 -19.71
N THR A 191 3.93 -3.23 -18.92
CA THR A 191 4.81 -4.38 -18.62
C THR A 191 4.07 -5.48 -17.87
N THR A 192 3.26 -5.13 -16.87
CA THR A 192 2.49 -6.13 -16.11
C THR A 192 1.45 -6.82 -16.98
N GLU A 193 0.66 -6.04 -17.74
CA GLU A 193 -0.40 -6.57 -18.61
C GLU A 193 0.16 -7.45 -19.72
N ARG A 194 1.23 -7.00 -20.40
CA ARG A 194 1.82 -7.72 -21.53
C ARG A 194 2.50 -9.02 -21.10
N ASN A 195 3.25 -9.00 -20.01
CA ASN A 195 4.06 -10.14 -19.58
C ASN A 195 3.37 -11.02 -18.54
N LYS A 196 2.17 -10.64 -18.08
CA LYS A 196 1.38 -11.36 -17.07
C LYS A 196 2.17 -11.62 -15.79
N ILE A 197 2.93 -10.62 -15.33
CA ILE A 197 3.70 -10.62 -14.09
C ILE A 197 3.03 -9.74 -13.04
N GLY A 198 3.47 -9.85 -11.79
CA GLY A 198 3.12 -8.91 -10.72
C GLY A 198 4.26 -7.94 -10.43
N ILE A 199 3.93 -6.69 -10.08
CA ILE A 199 4.93 -5.73 -9.59
C ILE A 199 4.47 -5.16 -8.24
N VAL A 200 5.38 -5.14 -7.26
CA VAL A 200 5.20 -4.44 -5.97
C VAL A 200 6.04 -3.18 -6.01
N CYS A 201 5.42 -2.02 -5.84
CA CYS A 201 6.08 -0.72 -5.82
C CYS A 201 6.11 -0.14 -4.42
N ILE A 202 7.27 0.30 -3.95
CA ILE A 202 7.43 0.95 -2.65
C ILE A 202 7.54 2.46 -2.86
N ILE A 203 6.72 3.22 -2.13
CA ILE A 203 6.72 4.68 -2.19
C ILE A 203 6.76 5.26 -0.78
N HIS A 204 7.56 6.31 -0.59
CA HIS A 204 7.54 7.07 0.66
C HIS A 204 6.32 8.00 0.74
N GLN A 205 5.80 8.14 1.95
CA GLN A 205 4.84 9.19 2.28
C GLN A 205 5.56 10.47 2.69
N SER A 206 4.88 11.60 2.52
CA SER A 206 5.33 12.88 3.03
C SER A 206 5.47 12.84 4.56
N LYS A 207 6.49 13.51 5.10
CA LYS A 207 6.68 13.62 6.56
C LYS A 207 5.54 14.39 7.24
N SER A 208 4.95 15.36 6.55
CA SER A 208 3.93 16.27 7.09
C SER A 208 2.49 15.78 6.87
N THR A 209 2.26 14.86 5.94
CA THR A 209 0.93 14.34 5.61
C THR A 209 0.99 12.82 5.52
N ASN A 210 -0.17 12.15 5.56
CA ASN A 210 -0.25 10.71 5.35
C ASN A 210 -0.47 10.35 3.86
N TYR A 211 -0.25 11.32 2.95
CA TYR A 211 -0.33 11.07 1.52
C TYR A 211 1.03 10.70 0.94
N THR A 212 1.00 9.87 -0.09
CA THR A 212 2.18 9.55 -0.92
C THR A 212 2.77 10.82 -1.53
N ILE A 213 4.10 10.83 -1.72
CA ILE A 213 4.81 12.05 -2.12
C ILE A 213 4.49 12.40 -3.58
N GLY A 214 4.07 13.65 -3.80
CA GLY A 214 3.97 14.30 -5.08
C GLY A 214 2.93 13.71 -6.03
N HIS A 215 3.05 14.05 -7.30
CA HIS A 215 2.18 13.53 -8.35
C HIS A 215 2.40 12.04 -8.60
N LEU A 216 3.65 11.55 -8.46
CA LEU A 216 3.94 10.13 -8.63
C LEU A 216 3.11 9.26 -7.68
N GLY A 217 3.05 9.64 -6.39
CA GLY A 217 2.23 8.91 -5.42
C GLY A 217 0.77 8.84 -5.84
N SER A 218 0.18 9.99 -6.20
CA SER A 218 -1.22 10.05 -6.67
C SER A 218 -1.48 9.21 -7.92
N PHE A 219 -0.52 9.19 -8.88
CA PHE A 219 -0.65 8.37 -10.09
C PHE A 219 -0.49 6.88 -9.77
N ALA A 220 0.50 6.51 -8.97
CA ALA A 220 0.72 5.13 -8.57
C ALA A 220 -0.50 4.56 -7.84
N ASP A 221 -1.04 5.29 -6.85
CA ASP A 221 -2.23 4.89 -6.09
C ASP A 221 -3.46 4.73 -6.99
N ARG A 222 -3.66 5.68 -7.93
CA ARG A 222 -4.82 5.65 -8.85
C ARG A 222 -4.86 4.42 -9.73
N PHE A 223 -3.71 3.93 -10.19
CA PHE A 223 -3.63 2.83 -11.15
C PHE A 223 -3.25 1.48 -10.53
N SER A 224 -2.81 1.46 -9.28
CA SER A 224 -2.56 0.22 -8.53
C SER A 224 -3.80 -0.65 -8.39
N GLN A 225 -3.61 -1.96 -8.37
CA GLN A 225 -4.66 -2.89 -7.97
C GLN A 225 -4.99 -2.73 -6.48
N SER A 226 -3.96 -2.53 -5.67
CA SER A 226 -4.10 -2.30 -4.23
C SER A 226 -3.08 -1.27 -3.75
N VAL A 227 -3.48 -0.45 -2.79
CA VAL A 227 -2.62 0.46 -2.03
C VAL A 227 -2.67 0.03 -0.57
N ILE A 228 -1.49 -0.22 -0.01
CA ILE A 228 -1.29 -0.65 1.36
C ILE A 228 -0.42 0.39 2.05
N GLU A 229 -0.73 0.68 3.30
CA GLU A 229 0.06 1.57 4.12
C GLU A 229 0.81 0.80 5.20
N VAL A 230 2.06 1.20 5.45
CA VAL A 230 2.86 0.72 6.58
C VAL A 230 3.10 1.87 7.55
N VAL A 231 2.63 1.67 8.78
CA VAL A 231 2.69 2.66 9.87
C VAL A 231 3.55 2.13 10.99
N LYS A 232 4.39 2.99 11.57
CA LYS A 232 5.17 2.66 12.76
C LYS A 232 4.32 2.86 14.01
N GLY A 233 4.32 1.90 14.93
CA GLY A 233 3.72 2.05 16.26
C GLY A 233 4.44 3.12 17.10
N GLU A 234 3.68 3.82 17.95
CA GLU A 234 4.23 4.95 18.74
C GLU A 234 5.10 4.51 19.92
N LYS A 235 4.78 3.41 20.58
CA LYS A 235 5.38 3.00 21.87
C LYS A 235 6.33 1.80 21.79
N GLU A 236 6.23 0.98 20.76
CA GLU A 236 7.03 -0.26 20.63
C GLU A 236 7.64 -0.37 19.22
N PRO A 237 8.67 -1.21 19.01
CA PRO A 237 9.22 -1.45 17.69
C PRO A 237 8.25 -2.31 16.84
N VAL A 238 6.97 -1.92 16.84
CA VAL A 238 5.90 -2.54 16.07
C VAL A 238 5.70 -1.79 14.77
N SER A 239 5.55 -2.52 13.68
CA SER A 239 5.16 -2.00 12.37
C SER A 239 3.82 -2.61 12.00
N THR A 240 2.91 -1.77 11.51
CA THR A 240 1.55 -2.17 11.13
C THR A 240 1.34 -1.98 9.65
N MET A 241 0.90 -3.03 8.96
CA MET A 241 0.46 -2.98 7.56
C MET A 241 -1.07 -2.98 7.52
N GLN A 242 -1.65 -2.01 6.84
CA GLN A 242 -3.11 -1.83 6.75
C GLN A 242 -3.56 -1.51 5.33
N PRO A 243 -4.80 -1.89 4.94
CA PRO A 243 -5.34 -1.57 3.62
C PRO A 243 -5.72 -0.09 3.52
N VAL A 244 -5.44 0.53 2.36
CA VAL A 244 -5.91 1.88 2.02
C VAL A 244 -6.92 1.82 0.88
N LEU A 245 -6.55 1.20 -0.24
CA LEU A 245 -7.39 1.01 -1.42
C LEU A 245 -7.21 -0.40 -1.94
N LEU A 246 -8.30 -1.17 -2.03
CA LEU A 246 -8.30 -2.49 -2.63
C LEU A 246 -9.38 -2.55 -3.72
N ARG A 247 -9.01 -2.86 -4.97
CA ARG A 247 -9.99 -3.01 -6.07
C ARG A 247 -10.69 -4.35 -6.04
N SER A 248 -10.02 -5.38 -5.54
CA SER A 248 -10.47 -6.77 -5.67
C SER A 248 -10.93 -7.38 -4.34
N ALA A 249 -10.98 -6.59 -3.27
CA ALA A 249 -11.37 -7.07 -1.94
C ALA A 249 -11.90 -5.93 -1.06
N PRO A 250 -12.75 -6.22 -0.06
CA PRO A 250 -13.29 -5.18 0.84
C PRO A 250 -12.30 -4.64 1.87
N GLY A 251 -11.16 -5.28 2.06
CA GLY A 251 -10.15 -4.94 3.07
C GLY A 251 -9.66 -6.18 3.82
N PHE A 252 -8.68 -6.01 4.68
CA PHE A 252 -8.16 -7.01 5.61
C PHE A 252 -7.86 -6.35 6.95
N GLU A 253 -7.85 -7.14 8.03
CA GLU A 253 -7.48 -6.65 9.36
C GLU A 253 -5.99 -6.31 9.40
N PRO A 254 -5.59 -5.19 10.02
CA PRO A 254 -4.20 -4.78 10.08
C PRO A 254 -3.27 -5.90 10.58
N ILE A 255 -2.13 -6.06 9.92
CA ILE A 255 -1.08 -6.98 10.31
C ILE A 255 -0.04 -6.22 11.11
N HIS A 256 0.27 -6.73 12.29
CA HIS A 256 1.30 -6.17 13.16
C HIS A 256 2.52 -7.08 13.17
N ILE A 257 3.71 -6.49 13.01
CA ILE A 257 4.98 -7.20 13.16
C ILE A 257 5.86 -6.48 14.16
N GLN A 258 6.66 -7.23 14.90
CA GLN A 258 7.60 -6.72 15.90
C GLN A 258 9.00 -7.26 15.64
N TYR A 259 10.01 -6.41 15.84
CA TYR A 259 11.39 -6.82 15.76
C TYR A 259 11.85 -7.40 17.09
N HIS A 260 12.26 -8.66 17.09
CA HIS A 260 12.77 -9.36 18.27
C HIS A 260 14.29 -9.33 18.31
N LEU A 261 14.86 -8.61 19.28
CA LEU A 261 16.31 -8.47 19.44
C LEU A 261 17.04 -9.80 19.65
N ASN A 262 16.42 -10.73 20.39
CA ASN A 262 17.03 -12.03 20.69
C ASN A 262 17.23 -12.88 19.43
N ASN A 263 16.28 -12.81 18.50
CA ASN A 263 16.31 -13.58 17.25
C ASN A 263 16.80 -12.75 16.08
N GLN A 264 17.00 -11.44 16.27
CA GLN A 264 17.34 -10.45 15.24
C GLN A 264 16.42 -10.53 14.02
N CYS A 265 15.13 -10.84 14.24
CA CYS A 265 14.17 -11.12 13.19
C CYS A 265 12.81 -10.47 13.47
N TRP A 266 12.13 -10.07 12.41
CA TRP A 266 10.74 -9.64 12.46
C TRP A 266 9.82 -10.86 12.57
N GLN A 267 8.82 -10.77 13.43
CA GLN A 267 7.82 -11.80 13.64
C GLN A 267 6.42 -11.17 13.71
N LEU A 268 5.41 -11.98 13.47
CA LEU A 268 4.03 -11.53 13.71
C LEU A 268 3.89 -11.15 15.18
N HIS A 269 3.35 -9.98 15.42
CA HIS A 269 2.95 -9.54 16.73
C HIS A 269 1.47 -9.88 16.88
N GLU A 270 1.17 -10.84 17.75
CA GLU A 270 -0.20 -11.13 18.14
C GLU A 270 -0.66 -9.95 19.02
N SER A 271 -1.38 -9.01 18.43
CA SER A 271 -2.09 -8.00 19.21
C SER A 271 -3.09 -8.76 20.08
N THR A 272 -2.91 -8.70 21.40
CA THR A 272 -3.99 -9.08 22.31
C THR A 272 -5.24 -8.29 21.91
N PRO A 273 -6.46 -8.88 21.94
CA PRO A 273 -7.69 -8.24 21.47
C PRO A 273 -8.06 -6.89 22.11
N ASN A 274 -7.21 -6.33 22.95
CA ASN A 274 -7.45 -5.14 23.76
C ASN A 274 -6.75 -3.85 23.27
N GLU A 275 -6.08 -3.84 22.10
CA GLU A 275 -5.41 -2.62 21.61
C GLU A 275 -5.99 -2.09 20.29
N HIS A 276 -7.32 -1.98 20.20
CA HIS A 276 -7.92 -1.02 19.28
C HIS A 276 -7.75 0.39 19.86
N LYS A 277 -6.60 1.02 19.56
CA LYS A 277 -6.45 2.47 19.78
C LYS A 277 -7.27 3.20 18.75
N SER A 278 -8.47 3.59 19.17
CA SER A 278 -9.29 4.55 18.48
C SER A 278 -8.57 5.91 18.38
N ASN A 279 -8.24 6.34 17.18
CA ASN A 279 -8.04 7.76 16.77
C ASN A 279 -7.26 8.69 17.74
N GLY A 280 -6.09 8.28 18.25
CA GLY A 280 -5.25 9.14 19.08
C GLY A 280 -5.76 9.40 20.49
N LEU A 281 -6.75 8.61 20.94
CA LEU A 281 -7.23 8.60 22.31
C LEU A 281 -6.56 7.43 23.03
N ASP A 282 -5.76 7.72 24.07
CA ASP A 282 -5.13 6.71 24.96
C ASP A 282 -6.18 6.16 25.96
N ILE A 283 -7.24 5.50 25.46
CA ILE A 283 -8.31 4.90 26.26
C ILE A 283 -8.58 3.47 25.82
N THR A 284 -8.85 2.60 26.77
CA THR A 284 -9.21 1.19 26.54
C THR A 284 -10.73 1.04 26.42
N ASN A 285 -11.22 -0.08 25.87
CA ASN A 285 -12.64 -0.40 25.89
C ASN A 285 -13.19 -0.46 27.33
N ALA A 286 -12.39 -0.95 28.28
CA ALA A 286 -12.78 -0.95 29.69
C ALA A 286 -12.95 0.47 30.26
N ASP A 287 -12.20 1.45 29.77
CA ASP A 287 -12.37 2.86 30.16
C ASP A 287 -13.62 3.46 29.52
N ILE A 288 -13.92 3.06 28.27
CA ILE A 288 -15.17 3.46 27.58
C ILE A 288 -16.38 2.86 28.33
N ASP A 289 -16.34 1.58 28.67
CA ASP A 289 -17.42 0.91 29.41
C ASP A 289 -17.69 1.59 30.74
N LYS A 290 -16.65 1.91 31.51
CA LYS A 290 -16.76 2.67 32.77
C LYS A 290 -17.35 4.06 32.57
N LEU A 291 -16.90 4.76 31.50
CA LEU A 291 -17.42 6.07 31.17
C LEU A 291 -18.90 6.00 30.78
N MET A 292 -19.29 5.02 29.97
CA MET A 292 -20.67 4.80 29.55
C MET A 292 -21.56 4.43 30.72
N GLU A 293 -21.10 3.57 31.63
CA GLU A 293 -21.77 3.24 32.86
C GLU A 293 -21.96 4.48 33.75
N PHE A 294 -20.90 5.25 33.96
CA PHE A 294 -20.94 6.49 34.73
C PHE A 294 -21.96 7.50 34.16
N LEU A 295 -21.96 7.69 32.82
CA LEU A 295 -22.81 8.69 32.15
C LEU A 295 -24.32 8.28 32.15
N PHE A 296 -24.61 7.01 31.96
CA PHE A 296 -25.97 6.55 31.69
C PHE A 296 -26.59 5.68 32.80
N ASN A 297 -25.90 5.49 33.93
CA ASN A 297 -26.38 4.68 35.04
C ASN A 297 -27.74 5.19 35.59
N ASN A 298 -27.91 6.51 35.64
CA ASN A 298 -29.13 7.13 36.20
C ASN A 298 -29.78 8.18 35.29
N ALA A 299 -29.36 8.24 34.02
CA ALA A 299 -29.87 9.25 33.09
C ALA A 299 -30.19 8.61 31.72
N PRO A 300 -31.38 8.83 31.15
CA PRO A 300 -31.74 8.34 29.84
C PRO A 300 -31.00 9.07 28.73
N TYR A 301 -30.48 10.26 28.99
CA TYR A 301 -29.66 11.05 28.08
C TYR A 301 -28.69 11.96 28.85
N VAL A 302 -27.64 12.40 28.20
CA VAL A 302 -26.69 13.36 28.73
C VAL A 302 -26.39 14.49 27.71
N ILE A 303 -26.00 15.66 28.21
CA ILE A 303 -25.55 16.77 27.35
C ILE A 303 -24.00 16.70 27.13
N TYR A 304 -23.51 17.34 26.09
CA TYR A 304 -22.07 17.38 25.78
C TYR A 304 -21.20 17.75 26.99
N LYS A 305 -21.64 18.73 27.78
CA LYS A 305 -20.92 19.19 28.96
C LYS A 305 -20.74 18.10 30.01
N ALA A 306 -21.75 17.26 30.23
CA ALA A 306 -21.65 16.14 31.15
C ALA A 306 -20.63 15.07 30.64
N ILE A 307 -20.62 14.81 29.34
CA ILE A 307 -19.59 13.92 28.73
C ILE A 307 -18.21 14.52 28.90
N GLU A 308 -18.07 15.83 28.68
CA GLU A 308 -16.78 16.53 28.84
C GLU A 308 -16.27 16.45 30.28
N ASP A 309 -17.11 16.72 31.26
CA ASP A 309 -16.74 16.72 32.68
C ASP A 309 -16.41 15.29 33.16
N ALA A 310 -17.17 14.29 32.72
CA ALA A 310 -16.92 12.88 33.01
C ALA A 310 -15.59 12.41 32.38
N ALA A 311 -15.36 12.71 31.11
CA ALA A 311 -14.11 12.32 30.43
C ALA A 311 -12.87 13.00 31.04
N LYS A 312 -13.00 14.26 31.50
CA LYS A 312 -11.95 14.96 32.22
C LYS A 312 -11.67 14.34 33.59
N SER A 313 -12.68 14.00 34.33
CA SER A 313 -12.54 13.48 35.71
C SER A 313 -12.16 12.00 35.75
N GLN A 314 -12.72 11.16 34.87
CA GLN A 314 -12.50 9.71 34.87
C GLN A 314 -11.32 9.28 34.00
N LEU A 315 -11.08 9.99 32.87
CA LEU A 315 -10.07 9.61 31.86
C LEU A 315 -8.95 10.65 31.73
N PHE A 316 -8.93 11.70 32.55
CA PHE A 316 -7.94 12.77 32.55
C PHE A 316 -7.71 13.41 31.15
N MET A 317 -8.77 13.54 30.37
CA MET A 317 -8.72 14.01 28.99
C MET A 317 -8.76 15.53 28.88
N SER A 318 -8.05 16.10 27.90
CA SER A 318 -8.21 17.52 27.53
C SER A 318 -9.51 17.73 26.72
N SER A 319 -10.08 18.93 26.75
CA SER A 319 -11.32 19.26 25.98
C SER A 319 -11.21 18.94 24.47
N LYS A 320 -10.00 19.09 23.89
CA LYS A 320 -9.77 18.73 22.49
C LYS A 320 -9.89 17.22 22.24
N LYS A 321 -9.36 16.40 23.14
CA LYS A 321 -9.49 14.93 23.07
C LYS A 321 -10.92 14.46 23.30
N VAL A 322 -11.69 15.14 24.14
CA VAL A 322 -13.12 14.83 24.39
C VAL A 322 -13.96 14.97 23.13
N SER A 323 -13.73 16.00 22.31
CA SER A 323 -14.47 16.14 21.05
C SER A 323 -14.20 14.99 20.08
N THR A 324 -13.00 14.44 20.08
CA THR A 324 -12.63 13.25 19.30
C THR A 324 -13.30 12.00 19.88
N LEU A 325 -13.31 11.85 21.21
CA LEU A 325 -13.99 10.76 21.91
C LEU A 325 -15.49 10.74 21.58
N VAL A 326 -16.17 11.85 21.64
CA VAL A 326 -17.63 11.92 21.33
C VAL A 326 -17.91 11.51 19.89
N LYS A 327 -17.06 11.95 18.93
CA LYS A 327 -17.20 11.49 17.53
C LYS A 327 -17.02 9.99 17.42
N GLN A 328 -16.00 9.43 18.07
CA GLN A 328 -15.74 8.00 18.09
C GLN A 328 -16.93 7.21 18.67
N LEU A 329 -17.45 7.62 19.84
CA LEU A 329 -18.61 6.95 20.46
C LEU A 329 -19.85 6.94 19.55
N ILE A 330 -20.02 7.97 18.71
CA ILE A 330 -21.11 8.01 17.70
C ILE A 330 -20.79 7.09 16.52
N GLU A 331 -19.57 7.10 16.01
CA GLU A 331 -19.12 6.24 14.92
C GLU A 331 -19.22 4.76 15.30
N ASP A 332 -18.82 4.42 16.53
CA ASP A 332 -18.91 3.07 17.10
C ASP A 332 -20.36 2.70 17.51
N LYS A 333 -21.32 3.58 17.24
CA LYS A 333 -22.76 3.39 17.58
C LYS A 333 -23.01 3.09 19.05
N LEU A 334 -22.17 3.53 19.94
CA LEU A 334 -22.36 3.42 21.39
C LEU A 334 -23.32 4.48 21.92
N ILE A 335 -23.30 5.65 21.29
CA ILE A 335 -24.25 6.74 21.53
C ILE A 335 -24.79 7.30 20.22
N TYR A 336 -25.96 7.94 20.28
CA TYR A 336 -26.46 8.76 19.20
C TYR A 336 -26.90 10.13 19.71
N LYS A 337 -26.96 11.12 18.82
CA LYS A 337 -27.29 12.50 19.16
C LYS A 337 -28.64 12.91 18.60
N GLU A 338 -29.48 13.46 19.44
CA GLU A 338 -30.73 14.11 19.05
C GLU A 338 -30.79 15.52 19.66
N GLY A 339 -30.80 16.54 18.82
CA GLY A 339 -30.73 17.94 19.27
C GLY A 339 -29.43 18.21 20.03
N ASN A 340 -29.54 18.63 21.30
CA ASN A 340 -28.37 18.87 22.19
C ASN A 340 -28.11 17.69 23.14
N ASN A 341 -28.86 16.60 23.04
CA ASN A 341 -28.80 15.45 23.94
C ASN A 341 -28.09 14.26 23.25
N TYR A 342 -27.40 13.45 24.05
CA TYR A 342 -26.78 12.20 23.66
C TYR A 342 -27.41 11.06 24.41
N PHE A 343 -27.79 10.01 23.71
CA PHE A 343 -28.47 8.83 24.21
C PHE A 343 -27.56 7.61 24.06
N LYS A 344 -27.69 6.66 24.99
CA LYS A 344 -27.01 5.36 24.84
C LYS A 344 -27.76 4.53 23.79
N SER A 345 -27.04 3.89 22.88
CA SER A 345 -27.62 2.97 21.89
C SER A 345 -28.07 1.66 22.58
N GLU A 346 -29.29 1.17 22.28
CA GLU A 346 -29.84 -0.01 22.95
C GLU A 346 -29.37 -1.35 22.39
N THR A 347 -28.57 -1.38 21.30
CA THR A 347 -28.04 -2.60 20.70
C THR A 347 -26.57 -2.46 20.34
N PRO A 348 -25.66 -3.25 20.94
CA PRO A 348 -24.40 -3.58 20.29
C PRO A 348 -24.72 -4.62 19.20
N PHE A 349 -24.47 -4.27 17.94
CA PHE A 349 -24.48 -5.23 16.83
C PHE A 349 -23.17 -5.98 16.73
#